data_231255589d0fe153bbf70fcd9f82bec2
#
_entry.id   231255589d0fe153bbf70fcd9f82bec2
#
_cell.length_a   1.000
_cell.length_b   1.000
_cell.length_c   1.000
_cell.angle_alpha   90.00
_cell.angle_beta   90.00
_cell.angle_gamma   90.00
#
_symmetry.space_group_name_H-M   'P 1'
#
loop_
_entity.id
_entity.type
_entity.pdbx_description
1 polymer ?
#
loop_
_entity_poly.entity_id
_entity_poly.type
_entity_poly.pdbx_seq_one_letter_code
_entity_poly.pdbx_strand_id
1 'polypeptide(L)' 'MGAFVVITTVGTEEQANLIASELVARRHASCVNIVTGVRSVYRWQGKICRDAEFLLIVKTLESEYAAVQ' A
#
# COMPACT_ATOMS: atom_id res chain seq x y z
N MET A 1 10.05 -3.18 -21.30
CA MET A 1 9.76 -2.37 -20.14
C MET A 1 9.05 -3.18 -19.09
N GLY A 2 9.51 -3.07 -17.88
CA GLY A 2 8.93 -3.81 -16.80
C GLY A 2 7.85 -3.04 -16.05
N ALA A 3 7.02 -3.77 -15.34
CA ALA A 3 6.06 -3.21 -14.41
C ALA A 3 6.33 -3.82 -13.04
N PHE A 4 6.09 -3.04 -12.00
CA PHE A 4 6.28 -3.50 -10.63
C PHE A 4 4.96 -3.50 -9.87
N VAL A 5 4.87 -4.40 -8.93
CA VAL A 5 3.77 -4.41 -7.97
C VAL A 5 4.41 -4.19 -6.61
N VAL A 6 3.96 -3.16 -5.92
CA VAL A 6 4.42 -2.85 -4.58
C VAL A 6 3.26 -3.07 -3.62
N ILE A 7 3.51 -3.79 -2.55
CA ILE A 7 2.48 -4.12 -1.57
C ILE A 7 2.85 -3.46 -0.24
N THR A 8 1.89 -2.75 0.33
CA THR A 8 2.07 -2.12 1.64
C THR A 8 0.75 -2.13 2.40
N THR A 9 0.80 -1.84 3.70
CA THR A 9 -0.39 -1.75 4.51
C THR A 9 -0.45 -0.39 5.20
N VAL A 10 -1.67 0.06 5.45
CA VAL A 10 -1.92 1.30 6.21
C VAL A 10 -3.02 1.02 7.22
N GLY A 11 -3.07 1.85 8.26
CA GLY A 11 -3.93 1.60 9.41
C GLY A 11 -5.36 2.10 9.26
N THR A 12 -5.65 3.01 8.35
CA THR A 12 -6.98 3.58 8.19
C THR A 12 -7.41 3.65 6.74
N GLU A 13 -8.73 3.61 6.54
CA GLU A 13 -9.29 3.75 5.20
C GLU A 13 -8.97 5.12 4.61
N GLU A 14 -9.00 6.14 5.44
CA GLU A 14 -8.70 7.49 5.02
C GLU A 14 -7.29 7.61 4.46
N GLN A 15 -6.32 7.01 5.15
CA GLN A 15 -4.94 6.97 4.67
C GLN A 15 -4.82 6.18 3.38
N ALA A 16 -5.53 5.05 3.29
CA ALA A 16 -5.50 4.23 2.09
C ALA A 16 -5.98 5.02 0.89
N ASN A 17 -7.11 5.69 1.03
CA ASN A 17 -7.68 6.49 -0.06
C ASN A 17 -6.77 7.65 -0.44
N LEU A 18 -6.21 8.33 0.54
CA LEU A 18 -5.34 9.48 0.29
C LEU A 18 -4.08 9.06 -0.46
N ILE A 19 -3.41 8.02 0.01
CA ILE A 19 -2.18 7.54 -0.62
C ILE A 19 -2.47 7.03 -2.03
N ALA A 20 -3.53 6.25 -2.20
CA ALA A 20 -3.89 5.72 -3.51
C ALA A 20 -4.17 6.84 -4.50
N SER A 21 -4.96 7.83 -4.08
CA SER A 21 -5.32 8.96 -4.94
C SER A 21 -4.10 9.78 -5.34
N GLU A 22 -3.20 10.03 -4.39
CA GLU A 22 -2.00 10.80 -4.66
C GLU A 22 -1.07 10.08 -5.64
N LEU A 23 -0.89 8.77 -5.45
CA LEU A 23 0.00 8.02 -6.32
C LEU A 23 -0.51 8.01 -7.76
N VAL A 24 -1.80 7.84 -7.94
CA VAL A 24 -2.39 7.82 -9.29
C VAL A 24 -2.40 9.22 -9.89
N ALA A 25 -2.80 10.23 -9.11
CA ALA A 25 -2.88 11.61 -9.59
C ALA A 25 -1.50 12.14 -10.03
N ARG A 26 -0.45 11.75 -9.32
CA ARG A 26 0.91 12.18 -9.64
C ARG A 26 1.58 11.27 -10.66
N ARG A 27 0.86 10.31 -11.17
CA ARG A 27 1.35 9.35 -12.17
C ARG A 27 2.52 8.51 -11.68
N HIS A 28 2.65 8.32 -10.37
CA HIS A 28 3.64 7.41 -9.81
C HIS A 28 3.14 5.97 -9.90
N ALA A 29 1.83 5.79 -9.98
CA ALA A 29 1.22 4.48 -10.16
C ALA A 29 0.15 4.56 -11.23
N SER A 30 0.01 3.48 -11.99
CA SER A 30 -1.06 3.38 -12.99
C SER A 30 -2.37 2.95 -12.33
N CYS A 31 -2.28 2.23 -11.23
CA CYS A 31 -3.44 1.71 -10.53
C CYS A 31 -3.05 1.34 -9.10
N VAL A 32 -3.97 1.57 -8.17
CA VAL A 32 -3.80 1.12 -6.79
C VAL A 32 -5.08 0.40 -6.39
N ASN A 33 -4.93 -0.84 -5.97
CA ASN A 33 -6.04 -1.61 -5.42
C ASN A 33 -6.00 -1.52 -3.91
N ILE A 34 -7.15 -1.28 -3.30
CA ILE A 34 -7.28 -1.22 -1.84
C ILE A 34 -8.06 -2.44 -1.40
N VAL A 35 -7.45 -3.26 -0.56
CA VAL A 35 -8.07 -4.47 -0.04
C VAL A 35 -8.39 -4.24 1.43
N THR A 36 -9.65 -4.45 1.78
CA THR A 36 -10.12 -4.29 3.16
C THR A 36 -10.08 -5.64 3.88
N GLY A 37 -10.21 -5.60 5.20
CA GLY A 37 -10.35 -6.81 5.97
C GLY A 37 -9.04 -7.55 6.25
N VAL A 38 -7.93 -6.88 6.09
CA VAL A 38 -6.62 -7.47 6.38
C VAL A 38 -6.38 -7.40 7.88
N ARG A 39 -5.95 -8.52 8.45
CA ARG A 39 -5.58 -8.59 9.86
C ARG A 39 -4.11 -8.94 9.94
N SER A 40 -3.34 -8.06 10.55
CA SER A 40 -1.90 -8.29 10.72
C SER A 40 -1.65 -8.80 12.14
N VAL A 41 -0.87 -9.86 12.22
CA VAL A 41 -0.46 -10.43 13.50
C VAL A 41 1.04 -10.34 13.56
N TYR A 42 1.57 -9.69 14.58
CA TYR A 42 3.00 -9.46 14.66
C TYR A 42 3.46 -9.43 16.11
N ARG A 43 4.75 -9.49 16.30
CA ARG A 43 5.36 -9.43 17.62
C ARG A 43 5.93 -8.03 17.84
N TRP A 44 5.56 -7.46 18.97
CA TRP A 44 6.05 -6.13 19.35
C TRP A 44 6.36 -6.13 20.84
N GLN A 45 7.60 -5.84 21.17
CA GLN A 45 8.06 -5.78 22.57
C GLN A 45 7.68 -7.03 23.37
N GLY A 46 7.89 -8.19 22.78
CA GLY A 46 7.63 -9.47 23.43
C GLY A 46 6.16 -9.86 23.49
N LYS A 47 5.28 -9.07 22.89
CA LYS A 47 3.85 -9.37 22.87
C LYS A 47 3.37 -9.60 21.45
N ILE A 48 2.31 -10.39 21.34
CA ILE A 48 1.68 -10.61 20.05
C ILE A 48 0.57 -9.58 19.90
N CYS A 49 0.67 -8.80 18.83
CA CYS A 49 -0.28 -7.73 18.51
C CYS A 49 -1.09 -8.11 17.30
N ARG A 50 -2.33 -7.62 17.25
CA ARG A 50 -3.23 -7.85 16.11
C ARG A 50 -3.87 -6.53 15.73
N ASP A 51 -3.74 -6.17 14.47
CA ASP A 51 -4.31 -4.94 13.95
C ASP A 51 -5.11 -5.20 12.69
N ALA A 52 -6.19 -4.45 12.54
CA ALA A 52 -6.93 -4.41 11.28
C ALA A 52 -6.26 -3.38 10.39
N GLU A 53 -6.00 -3.75 9.14
CA GLU A 53 -5.29 -2.88 8.22
C GLU A 53 -5.90 -2.93 6.84
N PHE A 54 -5.46 -1.99 6.00
CA PHE A 54 -5.84 -1.94 4.60
C PHE A 54 -4.60 -2.22 3.78
N LEU A 55 -4.73 -3.14 2.83
CA LEU A 55 -3.64 -3.51 1.94
C LEU A 55 -3.72 -2.69 0.68
N LEU A 56 -2.61 -2.08 0.30
CA LEU A 56 -2.50 -1.37 -0.96
C LEU A 56 -1.65 -2.18 -1.91
N ILE A 57 -2.21 -2.47 -3.08
CA ILE A 57 -1.46 -3.12 -4.16
C ILE A 57 -1.24 -2.05 -5.22
N VAL A 58 -0.01 -1.57 -5.29
CA VAL A 58 0.37 -0.46 -6.16
C VAL A 58 1.00 -1.00 -7.42
N LYS A 59 0.41 -0.70 -8.56
CA LYS A 59 0.93 -1.14 -9.86
C LYS A 59 1.57 0.04 -10.54
N THR A 60 2.84 -0.08 -10.89
CA THR A 60 3.59 1.02 -11.46
C THR A 60 4.55 0.51 -12.52
N LEU A 61 5.00 1.44 -13.38
CA LEU A 61 6.02 1.13 -14.36
C LEU A 61 7.39 1.22 -13.71
N GLU A 62 8.34 0.51 -14.30
CA GLU A 62 9.72 0.50 -13.79
C GLU A 62 10.29 1.90 -13.64
N SER A 63 9.99 2.78 -14.58
CA SER A 63 10.48 4.15 -14.57
C SER A 63 9.97 4.97 -13.39
N GLU A 64 8.88 4.53 -12.76
CA GLU A 64 8.25 5.25 -11.64
C GLU A 64 8.51 4.59 -10.29
N TYR A 65 9.20 3.47 -10.28
CA TYR A 65 9.36 2.68 -9.06
C TYR A 65 9.98 3.48 -7.91
N ALA A 66 10.99 4.25 -8.19
CA ALA A 66 11.69 5.03 -7.16
C ALA A 66 10.77 6.04 -6.47
N ALA A 67 9.79 6.58 -7.21
CA ALA A 67 8.85 7.54 -6.67
C ALA A 67 7.82 6.88 -5.75
N VAL A 68 7.58 5.59 -5.92
CA VAL A 68 6.61 4.84 -5.12
C VAL A 68 7.22 4.43 -3.78
N GLN A 69 8.50 4.16 -3.76
CA GLN A 69 9.19 3.77 -2.54
C GLN A 69 9.22 4.90 -1.52
#